data_6ed699a9a7b8593fe19c3bb977be2bfa
#
_entry.id   6ed699a9a7b8593fe19c3bb977be2bfa
#
_cell.length_a   1.000
_cell.length_b   1.000
_cell.length_c   1.000
_cell.angle_alpha   90.00
_cell.angle_beta   90.00
_cell.angle_gamma   90.00
#
_symmetry.space_group_name_H-M   'P 1'
#
loop_
_entity.id
_entity.type
_entity.pdbx_description
1 polymer ?
#
loop_
_entity_poly.entity_id
_entity_poly.type
_entity_poly.pdbx_seq_one_letter_code
_entity_poly.pdbx_strand_id
1 'polypeptide(L)'
;MLTYTLDKQAGLSLYEQLYRRVKADILSGRLAAGEKLPSKRALAAHLEVSVITVKNAYEQLMAEGYLTGVEKKGYFVSAVLPSPAAVPASPEQPPPPREPVWFLDLATNSIAAEDFPFTVWARLMRQTILEQGTGLLRSTPPQGAWALRQAIAAHLRQFRAMEVTAKQIIVGAGTEVLYNLLVQLLGRDRLYGVEDPGYGKIAHIYRAAGAEVTALPLDEAGVSVEALRRSDADVVHISPSHHYPTGLVMPIARRQELLRWAQEVPARVILEDDYDSEFRFVGRPIPTLFSIDGGEQVVYLNTFSKTIAPSIRISFMVLPRRLLADFRQKLGFYACTVSAFEQYTLAQFLAGGWYEKHLSRMRKHYRQKRDAVIAAVYKSPLAPYAAITEEDAGLHFLLRLDGAPSDETLRREAEQRGIRLAMLSDYYQCPQDAPQHVLVVNYTGIDLDRLPAALERLAALWKENDHV
;
A
#
# COMPACT_ATOMS: atom_id res chain seq x y z
N MET A 1 54.03 -5.53 25.89
CA MET A 1 53.69 -4.35 25.07
C MET A 1 52.76 -4.81 23.98
N LEU A 2 51.72 -4.06 23.65
CA LEU A 2 50.72 -4.48 22.64
C LEU A 2 51.37 -4.43 21.24
N THR A 3 51.35 -5.58 20.55
CA THR A 3 51.93 -5.70 19.20
C THR A 3 50.83 -6.08 18.20
N TYR A 4 50.65 -5.23 17.20
CA TYR A 4 49.65 -5.44 16.14
C TYR A 4 50.33 -5.25 14.78
N THR A 5 50.02 -6.13 13.85
CA THR A 5 50.42 -5.95 12.44
C THR A 5 49.40 -5.04 11.77
N LEU A 6 49.79 -3.83 11.37
CA LEU A 6 48.95 -2.88 10.67
C LEU A 6 49.37 -2.80 9.20
N ASP A 7 48.42 -2.97 8.30
CA ASP A 7 48.68 -2.96 6.85
C ASP A 7 48.35 -1.59 6.24
N LYS A 8 49.38 -0.95 5.67
CA LYS A 8 49.22 0.35 4.98
C LYS A 8 48.54 0.27 3.64
N GLN A 9 48.39 -0.93 3.06
CA GLN A 9 47.72 -1.18 1.78
C GLN A 9 46.29 -1.71 1.94
N ALA A 10 45.89 -2.07 3.13
CA ALA A 10 44.50 -2.46 3.40
C ALA A 10 43.57 -1.26 3.20
N GLY A 11 42.35 -1.49 2.67
CA GLY A 11 41.36 -0.44 2.44
C GLY A 11 40.82 0.28 3.70
N LEU A 12 41.36 -0.02 4.88
CA LEU A 12 41.05 0.62 6.17
C LEU A 12 42.21 1.47 6.65
N SER A 13 41.91 2.63 7.22
CA SER A 13 42.92 3.49 7.82
C SER A 13 43.64 2.82 9.00
N LEU A 14 44.93 3.17 9.22
CA LEU A 14 45.72 2.55 10.30
C LEU A 14 45.13 2.75 11.69
N TYR A 15 44.47 3.91 11.96
CA TYR A 15 43.81 4.12 13.25
C TYR A 15 42.60 3.20 13.42
N GLU A 16 41.85 2.93 12.38
CA GLU A 16 40.70 2.05 12.42
C GLU A 16 41.11 0.59 12.60
N GLN A 17 42.18 0.15 11.95
CA GLN A 17 42.77 -1.16 12.17
C GLN A 17 43.21 -1.34 13.63
N LEU A 18 43.93 -0.33 14.18
CA LEU A 18 44.38 -0.36 15.58
C LEU A 18 43.21 -0.38 16.55
N TYR A 19 42.20 0.50 16.30
CA TYR A 19 40.94 0.54 17.09
C TYR A 19 40.26 -0.81 17.12
N ARG A 20 40.03 -1.44 15.97
CA ARG A 20 39.35 -2.74 15.88
C ARG A 20 40.11 -3.85 16.62
N ARG A 21 41.43 -3.88 16.54
CA ARG A 21 42.27 -4.89 17.23
C ARG A 21 42.27 -4.72 18.74
N VAL A 22 42.42 -3.51 19.23
CA VAL A 22 42.37 -3.21 20.67
C VAL A 22 40.97 -3.52 21.21
N LYS A 23 39.92 -3.12 20.50
CA LYS A 23 38.53 -3.45 20.85
C LYS A 23 38.29 -4.96 20.94
N ALA A 24 38.77 -5.72 19.97
CA ALA A 24 38.66 -7.19 19.97
C ALA A 24 39.41 -7.82 21.15
N ASP A 25 40.56 -7.30 21.52
CA ASP A 25 41.34 -7.79 22.65
C ASP A 25 40.65 -7.49 24.01
N ILE A 26 39.98 -6.34 24.10
CA ILE A 26 39.18 -6.01 25.30
C ILE A 26 37.95 -6.95 25.38
N LEU A 27 37.22 -7.10 24.26
CA LEU A 27 36.02 -7.94 24.23
C LEU A 27 36.30 -9.43 24.43
N SER A 28 37.45 -9.92 23.98
CA SER A 28 37.89 -11.30 24.21
C SER A 28 38.51 -11.54 25.59
N GLY A 29 38.70 -10.51 26.40
CA GLY A 29 39.33 -10.59 27.69
C GLY A 29 40.88 -10.70 27.64
N ARG A 30 41.52 -10.62 26.50
CA ARG A 30 42.99 -10.55 26.37
C ARG A 30 43.57 -9.32 27.02
N LEU A 31 42.82 -8.22 27.02
CA LEU A 31 43.07 -7.02 27.80
C LEU A 31 42.08 -6.99 28.96
N ALA A 32 42.57 -7.18 30.18
CA ALA A 32 41.72 -7.25 31.35
C ALA A 32 41.17 -5.89 31.79
N ALA A 33 40.00 -5.88 32.39
CA ALA A 33 39.44 -4.66 33.01
C ALA A 33 40.41 -4.06 34.01
N GLY A 34 40.64 -2.76 33.95
CA GLY A 34 41.60 -2.03 34.76
C GLY A 34 43.06 -2.13 34.28
N GLU A 35 43.35 -2.91 33.22
CA GLU A 35 44.69 -2.98 32.64
C GLU A 35 45.11 -1.66 32.07
N LYS A 36 46.34 -1.25 32.35
CA LYS A 36 46.93 -0.01 31.86
C LYS A 36 47.52 -0.19 30.49
N LEU A 37 47.04 0.60 29.53
CA LEU A 37 47.57 0.63 28.16
C LEU A 37 48.81 1.51 28.05
N PRO A 38 49.71 1.24 27.07
CA PRO A 38 50.86 2.07 26.78
C PRO A 38 50.43 3.52 26.47
N SER A 39 51.33 4.49 26.75
CA SER A 39 51.05 5.89 26.33
C SER A 39 50.96 5.99 24.80
N LYS A 40 50.24 6.99 24.31
CA LYS A 40 50.13 7.24 22.87
C LYS A 40 51.47 7.29 22.15
N ARG A 41 52.49 7.94 22.75
CA ARG A 41 53.84 8.02 22.19
C ARG A 41 54.55 6.66 22.23
N ALA A 42 54.45 5.91 23.32
CA ALA A 42 55.13 4.63 23.45
C ALA A 42 54.54 3.58 22.49
N LEU A 43 53.20 3.54 22.33
CA LEU A 43 52.57 2.61 21.39
C LEU A 43 52.80 3.01 19.93
N ALA A 44 52.81 4.31 19.60
CA ALA A 44 53.14 4.82 18.27
C ALA A 44 54.56 4.44 17.82
N ALA A 45 55.53 4.63 18.71
CA ALA A 45 56.93 4.24 18.46
C ALA A 45 57.06 2.71 18.29
N HIS A 46 56.38 1.92 19.09
CA HIS A 46 56.43 0.43 19.05
C HIS A 46 55.80 -0.14 17.76
N LEU A 47 54.69 0.46 17.30
CA LEU A 47 53.94 0.00 16.10
C LEU A 47 54.41 0.70 14.80
N GLU A 48 55.40 1.58 14.88
CA GLU A 48 55.94 2.38 13.75
C GLU A 48 54.86 3.18 13.02
N VAL A 49 53.94 3.78 13.79
CA VAL A 49 52.82 4.62 13.28
C VAL A 49 52.90 6.03 13.86
N SER A 50 52.10 6.93 13.29
CA SER A 50 52.02 8.29 13.82
C SER A 50 51.34 8.33 15.20
N VAL A 51 51.75 9.27 16.06
CA VAL A 51 51.10 9.51 17.36
C VAL A 51 49.59 9.88 17.16
N ILE A 52 49.28 10.53 16.06
CA ILE A 52 47.89 10.88 15.71
C ILE A 52 47.05 9.63 15.45
N THR A 53 47.61 8.60 14.78
CA THR A 53 46.96 7.30 14.56
C THR A 53 46.54 6.66 15.87
N VAL A 54 47.44 6.56 16.85
CA VAL A 54 47.17 6.00 18.16
C VAL A 54 46.18 6.89 18.95
N LYS A 55 46.39 8.24 18.84
CA LYS A 55 45.46 9.19 19.49
C LYS A 55 44.01 8.97 19.03
N ASN A 56 43.78 8.93 17.72
CA ASN A 56 42.44 8.76 17.18
C ASN A 56 41.83 7.42 17.58
N ALA A 57 42.61 6.32 17.55
CA ALA A 57 42.13 5.01 18.01
C ALA A 57 41.74 5.02 19.50
N TYR A 58 42.54 5.63 20.35
CA TYR A 58 42.25 5.74 21.79
C TYR A 58 41.07 6.67 22.07
N GLU A 59 40.94 7.77 21.36
CA GLU A 59 39.83 8.69 21.50
C GLU A 59 38.49 8.01 21.10
N GLN A 60 38.50 7.20 20.04
CA GLN A 60 37.34 6.41 19.62
C GLN A 60 36.99 5.36 20.69
N LEU A 61 37.97 4.60 21.20
CA LEU A 61 37.77 3.63 22.26
C LEU A 61 37.26 4.27 23.57
N MET A 62 37.71 5.49 23.88
CA MET A 62 37.21 6.25 25.03
C MET A 62 35.79 6.74 24.78
N ALA A 63 35.48 7.25 23.59
CA ALA A 63 34.13 7.69 23.22
C ALA A 63 33.12 6.55 23.30
N GLU A 64 33.54 5.33 22.96
CA GLU A 64 32.72 4.11 23.09
C GLU A 64 32.73 3.48 24.49
N GLY A 65 33.52 4.02 25.41
CA GLY A 65 33.60 3.53 26.79
C GLY A 65 34.47 2.30 27.01
N TYR A 66 35.23 1.83 26.01
CA TYR A 66 36.18 0.73 26.17
C TYR A 66 37.45 1.10 26.93
N LEU A 67 37.81 2.38 26.89
CA LEU A 67 38.92 2.93 27.64
C LEU A 67 38.50 4.09 28.52
N THR A 68 39.18 4.23 29.65
CA THR A 68 39.07 5.39 30.53
C THR A 68 40.39 6.09 30.60
N GLY A 69 40.45 7.38 30.30
CA GLY A 69 41.61 8.24 30.45
C GLY A 69 41.63 8.83 31.86
N VAL A 70 42.72 8.58 32.62
CA VAL A 70 42.94 9.20 33.94
C VAL A 70 44.07 10.22 33.81
N GLU A 71 43.80 11.46 34.18
CA GLU A 71 44.78 12.55 34.06
C GLU A 71 46.08 12.20 34.80
N LYS A 72 47.20 12.40 34.18
CA LYS A 72 48.58 12.08 34.66
C LYS A 72 48.84 10.61 34.95
N LYS A 73 47.84 9.68 34.89
CA LYS A 73 48.01 8.26 35.12
C LYS A 73 48.00 7.42 33.85
N GLY A 74 47.31 7.85 32.80
CA GLY A 74 47.30 7.19 31.50
C GLY A 74 45.90 6.61 31.12
N TYR A 75 45.92 5.59 30.26
CA TYR A 75 44.70 4.97 29.69
C TYR A 75 44.50 3.58 30.31
N PHE A 76 43.28 3.26 30.70
CA PHE A 76 42.92 2.01 31.36
C PHE A 76 41.75 1.37 30.63
N VAL A 77 41.74 0.04 30.57
CA VAL A 77 40.62 -0.75 30.04
C VAL A 77 39.44 -0.61 30.98
N SER A 78 38.30 -0.23 30.45
CA SER A 78 37.04 -0.15 31.22
C SER A 78 36.52 -1.56 31.57
N ALA A 79 35.73 -1.67 32.63
CA ALA A 79 35.04 -2.92 32.97
C ALA A 79 33.89 -3.14 31.96
N VAL A 80 34.17 -3.87 30.90
CA VAL A 80 33.18 -4.24 29.87
C VAL A 80 32.83 -5.71 30.10
N LEU A 81 31.54 -6.03 30.09
CA LEU A 81 31.14 -7.43 30.08
C LEU A 81 31.62 -8.09 28.77
N PRO A 82 32.19 -9.32 28.86
CA PRO A 82 32.55 -10.03 27.63
C PRO A 82 31.36 -10.09 26.71
N SER A 83 31.55 -9.71 25.45
CA SER A 83 30.49 -9.91 24.45
C SER A 83 30.19 -11.41 24.37
N PRO A 84 28.93 -11.85 24.44
CA PRO A 84 28.64 -13.25 24.16
C PRO A 84 29.28 -13.57 22.80
N ALA A 85 29.95 -14.75 22.73
CA ALA A 85 30.62 -15.19 21.52
C ALA A 85 29.78 -14.84 20.31
N ALA A 86 30.37 -14.17 19.31
CA ALA A 86 29.67 -13.74 18.13
C ALA A 86 28.85 -14.93 17.61
N VAL A 87 27.52 -14.77 17.60
CA VAL A 87 26.66 -15.76 16.97
C VAL A 87 27.21 -15.93 15.56
N PRO A 88 27.61 -17.14 15.14
CA PRO A 88 28.10 -17.32 13.79
C PRO A 88 27.08 -16.72 12.84
N ALA A 89 27.54 -15.89 11.89
CA ALA A 89 26.65 -15.28 10.92
C ALA A 89 25.75 -16.39 10.36
N SER A 90 24.44 -16.25 10.53
CA SER A 90 23.51 -17.20 9.92
C SER A 90 23.89 -17.34 8.46
N PRO A 91 23.92 -18.55 7.90
CA PRO A 91 24.18 -18.73 6.48
C PRO A 91 23.27 -17.79 5.73
N GLU A 92 23.81 -17.10 4.72
CA GLU A 92 23.05 -16.17 3.86
C GLU A 92 21.71 -16.81 3.53
N GLN A 93 20.64 -16.19 3.94
CA GLN A 93 19.31 -16.69 3.58
C GLN A 93 19.23 -16.68 2.06
N PRO A 94 18.71 -17.74 1.46
CA PRO A 94 18.52 -17.77 0.01
C PRO A 94 17.68 -16.52 -0.38
N PRO A 95 17.95 -15.93 -1.55
CA PRO A 95 17.17 -14.80 -2.01
C PRO A 95 15.68 -15.17 -1.98
N PRO A 96 14.78 -14.22 -1.68
CA PRO A 96 13.36 -14.50 -1.66
C PRO A 96 12.93 -15.15 -2.98
N PRO A 97 12.00 -16.09 -2.95
CA PRO A 97 11.52 -16.76 -4.16
C PRO A 97 11.06 -15.70 -5.15
N ARG A 98 11.49 -15.82 -6.40
CA ARG A 98 11.02 -14.95 -7.48
C ARG A 98 9.52 -15.14 -7.64
N GLU A 99 8.79 -14.05 -7.81
CA GLU A 99 7.37 -14.13 -8.13
C GLU A 99 7.18 -14.98 -9.42
N PRO A 100 6.15 -15.86 -9.46
CA PRO A 100 5.87 -16.64 -10.64
C PRO A 100 5.62 -15.73 -11.85
N VAL A 101 6.23 -16.06 -12.97
CA VAL A 101 5.94 -15.37 -14.23
C VAL A 101 4.77 -16.11 -14.89
N TRP A 102 3.62 -15.45 -14.92
CA TRP A 102 2.42 -15.99 -15.52
C TRP A 102 2.43 -15.84 -17.05
N PHE A 103 1.91 -16.82 -17.75
CA PHE A 103 1.62 -16.70 -19.19
C PHE A 103 0.51 -15.65 -19.40
N LEU A 104 -0.53 -15.69 -18.56
CA LEU A 104 -1.58 -14.67 -18.48
C LEU A 104 -2.06 -14.52 -17.04
N ASP A 105 -2.19 -13.26 -16.58
CA ASP A 105 -2.74 -12.93 -15.27
C ASP A 105 -4.10 -12.25 -15.46
N LEU A 106 -5.18 -12.90 -15.01
CA LEU A 106 -6.56 -12.37 -14.99
C LEU A 106 -6.95 -11.85 -13.61
N ALA A 107 -6.09 -12.06 -12.60
CA ALA A 107 -6.39 -11.72 -11.22
C ALA A 107 -5.93 -10.30 -10.81
N THR A 108 -4.91 -9.76 -11.46
CA THR A 108 -4.26 -8.52 -11.03
C THR A 108 -4.56 -7.36 -11.95
N ASN A 109 -5.06 -6.25 -11.40
CA ASN A 109 -5.11 -4.97 -12.10
C ASN A 109 -3.72 -4.35 -12.13
N SER A 110 -3.04 -4.43 -13.26
CA SER A 110 -1.78 -3.75 -13.53
C SER A 110 -1.98 -2.61 -14.53
N ILE A 111 -1.13 -1.61 -14.43
CA ILE A 111 -1.09 -0.51 -15.40
C ILE A 111 0.06 -0.77 -16.36
N ALA A 112 -0.22 -0.75 -17.65
CA ALA A 112 0.79 -0.92 -18.67
C ALA A 112 1.75 0.29 -18.67
N ALA A 113 3.02 0.06 -19.03
CA ALA A 113 4.02 1.12 -19.00
C ALA A 113 3.66 2.33 -19.89
N GLU A 114 3.02 2.07 -21.04
CA GLU A 114 2.52 3.07 -22.00
C GLU A 114 1.38 3.91 -21.45
N ASP A 115 0.69 3.45 -20.42
CA ASP A 115 -0.43 4.16 -19.82
C ASP A 115 0.03 5.28 -18.89
N PHE A 116 1.19 5.14 -18.25
CA PHE A 116 1.69 6.17 -17.36
C PHE A 116 2.20 7.40 -18.14
N PRO A 117 1.83 8.63 -17.75
CA PRO A 117 2.17 9.85 -18.48
C PRO A 117 3.60 10.33 -18.19
N PHE A 118 4.64 9.50 -18.45
CA PHE A 118 6.04 9.75 -18.10
C PHE A 118 6.54 11.13 -18.47
N THR A 119 6.31 11.57 -19.72
CA THR A 119 6.81 12.85 -20.21
C THR A 119 6.23 14.05 -19.45
N VAL A 120 4.92 14.00 -19.17
CA VAL A 120 4.25 15.07 -18.42
C VAL A 120 4.69 15.03 -16.96
N TRP A 121 4.73 13.85 -16.35
CA TRP A 121 5.12 13.68 -14.97
C TRP A 121 6.55 14.16 -14.71
N ALA A 122 7.51 13.74 -15.53
CA ALA A 122 8.92 14.15 -15.42
C ALA A 122 9.10 15.68 -15.58
N ARG A 123 8.37 16.29 -16.52
CA ARG A 123 8.37 17.74 -16.69
C ARG A 123 7.85 18.47 -15.46
N LEU A 124 6.70 18.04 -14.91
CA LEU A 124 6.11 18.65 -13.71
C LEU A 124 6.96 18.41 -12.46
N MET A 125 7.59 17.25 -12.32
CA MET A 125 8.54 16.98 -11.23
C MET A 125 9.74 17.94 -11.30
N ARG A 126 10.32 18.12 -12.49
CA ARG A 126 11.41 19.08 -12.68
C ARG A 126 10.96 20.51 -12.34
N GLN A 127 9.79 20.91 -12.77
CA GLN A 127 9.20 22.22 -12.46
C GLN A 127 9.00 22.38 -10.95
N THR A 128 8.45 21.36 -10.28
CA THR A 128 8.30 21.32 -8.82
C THR A 128 9.62 21.57 -8.10
N ILE A 129 10.70 20.89 -8.52
CA ILE A 129 12.03 21.04 -7.91
C ILE A 129 12.53 22.49 -8.06
N LEU A 130 12.37 23.09 -9.24
CA LEU A 130 12.82 24.45 -9.51
C LEU A 130 12.00 25.51 -8.73
N GLU A 131 10.69 25.33 -8.63
CA GLU A 131 9.79 26.31 -7.98
C GLU A 131 9.83 26.23 -6.46
N GLN A 132 9.83 25.01 -5.89
CA GLN A 132 9.76 24.80 -4.45
C GLN A 132 11.16 24.86 -3.78
N GLY A 133 12.22 24.51 -4.49
CA GLY A 133 13.60 24.56 -4.02
C GLY A 133 13.76 23.88 -2.65
N THR A 134 14.36 24.61 -1.70
CA THR A 134 14.57 24.11 -0.32
C THR A 134 13.30 23.84 0.47
N GLY A 135 12.15 24.31 0.01
CA GLY A 135 10.85 24.00 0.62
C GLY A 135 10.53 22.51 0.61
N LEU A 136 11.00 21.78 -0.42
CA LEU A 136 10.83 20.33 -0.53
C LEU A 136 11.58 19.52 0.54
N LEU A 137 12.57 20.12 1.20
CA LEU A 137 13.36 19.46 2.25
C LEU A 137 12.68 19.49 3.62
N ARG A 138 11.54 20.16 3.72
CA ARG A 138 10.77 20.25 4.97
C ARG A 138 9.73 19.13 5.02
N SER A 139 9.46 18.61 6.22
CA SER A 139 8.34 17.71 6.46
C SER A 139 7.01 18.39 6.12
N THR A 140 6.14 17.68 5.42
CA THR A 140 4.80 18.19 5.13
C THR A 140 3.89 18.02 6.34
N PRO A 141 2.89 18.92 6.53
CA PRO A 141 1.91 18.78 7.61
C PRO A 141 1.21 17.42 7.63
N PRO A 142 0.64 16.99 8.76
CA PRO A 142 -0.03 15.68 8.89
C PRO A 142 -1.10 15.44 7.84
N GLN A 143 -1.80 16.48 7.44
CA GLN A 143 -2.83 16.42 6.39
C GLN A 143 -2.26 16.37 4.96
N GLY A 144 -0.98 16.58 4.76
CA GLY A 144 -0.32 16.74 3.46
C GLY A 144 -0.19 18.21 3.01
N ALA A 145 0.51 18.40 1.89
CA ALA A 145 0.79 19.71 1.32
C ALA A 145 -0.50 20.49 1.00
N TRP A 146 -0.54 21.75 1.38
CA TRP A 146 -1.72 22.59 1.15
C TRP A 146 -2.10 22.69 -0.32
N ALA A 147 -1.11 22.85 -1.21
CA ALA A 147 -1.33 22.94 -2.65
C ALA A 147 -2.03 21.70 -3.21
N LEU A 148 -1.62 20.48 -2.77
CA LEU A 148 -2.28 19.24 -3.20
C LEU A 148 -3.71 19.16 -2.69
N ARG A 149 -3.93 19.49 -1.42
CA ARG A 149 -5.28 19.46 -0.85
C ARG A 149 -6.23 20.47 -1.51
N GLN A 150 -5.73 21.65 -1.91
CA GLN A 150 -6.50 22.62 -2.69
C GLN A 150 -6.84 22.07 -4.08
N ALA A 151 -5.87 21.45 -4.76
CA ALA A 151 -6.09 20.85 -6.08
C ALA A 151 -7.10 19.69 -6.02
N ILE A 152 -7.02 18.82 -5.00
CA ILE A 152 -8.00 17.75 -4.77
C ILE A 152 -9.39 18.34 -4.50
N ALA A 153 -9.52 19.35 -3.64
CA ALA A 153 -10.82 19.98 -3.37
C ALA A 153 -11.45 20.60 -4.63
N ALA A 154 -10.64 21.25 -5.46
CA ALA A 154 -11.10 21.79 -6.75
C ALA A 154 -11.56 20.68 -7.70
N HIS A 155 -10.80 19.58 -7.81
CA HIS A 155 -11.15 18.42 -8.63
C HIS A 155 -12.47 17.78 -8.16
N LEU A 156 -12.63 17.53 -6.87
CA LEU A 156 -13.85 16.93 -6.30
C LEU A 156 -15.09 17.80 -6.53
N ARG A 157 -14.95 19.13 -6.41
CA ARG A 157 -16.04 20.06 -6.70
C ARG A 157 -16.44 20.01 -8.17
N GLN A 158 -15.46 20.04 -9.07
CA GLN A 158 -15.71 20.11 -10.52
C GLN A 158 -16.28 18.79 -11.09
N PHE A 159 -15.77 17.64 -10.63
CA PHE A 159 -16.05 16.35 -11.26
C PHE A 159 -16.94 15.41 -10.44
N ARG A 160 -17.08 15.66 -9.11
CA ARG A 160 -17.88 14.83 -8.21
C ARG A 160 -19.01 15.60 -7.53
N ALA A 161 -19.16 16.91 -7.81
CA ALA A 161 -20.14 17.80 -7.18
C ALA A 161 -20.05 17.76 -5.63
N MET A 162 -18.83 17.60 -5.09
CA MET A 162 -18.58 17.55 -3.64
C MET A 162 -18.11 18.92 -3.14
N GLU A 163 -18.91 19.57 -2.30
CA GLU A 163 -18.57 20.87 -1.68
C GLU A 163 -17.64 20.66 -0.48
N VAL A 164 -16.35 20.44 -0.77
CA VAL A 164 -15.32 20.20 0.25
C VAL A 164 -14.25 21.28 0.24
N THR A 165 -13.59 21.44 1.38
CA THR A 165 -12.48 22.37 1.55
C THR A 165 -11.17 21.64 1.74
N ALA A 166 -10.05 22.25 1.39
CA ALA A 166 -8.72 21.69 1.62
C ALA A 166 -8.43 21.34 3.09
N LYS A 167 -9.18 21.91 4.04
CA LYS A 167 -9.06 21.60 5.48
C LYS A 167 -9.58 20.20 5.84
N GLN A 168 -10.52 19.68 5.04
CA GLN A 168 -11.14 18.36 5.26
C GLN A 168 -10.33 17.22 4.64
N ILE A 169 -9.36 17.52 3.78
CA ILE A 169 -8.60 16.53 3.02
C ILE A 169 -7.35 16.11 3.79
N ILE A 170 -7.19 14.80 3.94
CA ILE A 170 -6.01 14.15 4.52
C ILE A 170 -5.37 13.26 3.44
N VAL A 171 -4.11 13.49 3.14
CA VAL A 171 -3.33 12.74 2.16
C VAL A 171 -2.54 11.63 2.87
N GLY A 172 -2.49 10.44 2.29
CA GLY A 172 -1.74 9.29 2.83
C GLY A 172 -1.09 8.44 1.75
N ALA A 173 -0.05 7.70 2.12
CA ALA A 173 0.71 6.82 1.23
C ALA A 173 -0.06 5.51 0.94
N GLY A 174 -1.17 5.63 0.23
CA GLY A 174 -2.12 4.56 -0.07
C GLY A 174 -3.26 4.47 0.95
N THR A 175 -4.34 3.80 0.55
CA THR A 175 -5.55 3.64 1.40
C THR A 175 -5.26 2.86 2.68
N GLU A 176 -4.32 1.93 2.67
CA GLU A 176 -3.90 1.14 3.83
C GLU A 176 -3.47 2.01 5.01
N VAL A 177 -2.70 3.08 4.73
CA VAL A 177 -2.29 4.04 5.75
C VAL A 177 -3.50 4.82 6.27
N LEU A 178 -4.41 5.22 5.37
CA LEU A 178 -5.62 5.94 5.75
C LEU A 178 -6.56 5.09 6.61
N TYR A 179 -6.71 3.79 6.32
CA TYR A 179 -7.50 2.87 7.15
C TYR A 179 -6.93 2.75 8.56
N ASN A 180 -5.59 2.65 8.70
CA ASN A 180 -4.94 2.66 10.02
C ASN A 180 -5.16 3.98 10.78
N LEU A 181 -5.08 5.13 10.08
CA LEU A 181 -5.36 6.43 10.68
C LEU A 181 -6.82 6.55 11.11
N LEU A 182 -7.76 5.96 10.35
CA LEU A 182 -9.18 5.95 10.70
C LEU A 182 -9.44 5.15 11.98
N VAL A 183 -8.81 3.99 12.17
CA VAL A 183 -8.93 3.22 13.42
C VAL A 183 -8.39 4.02 14.61
N GLN A 184 -7.26 4.72 14.45
CA GLN A 184 -6.71 5.58 15.49
C GLN A 184 -7.59 6.82 15.78
N LEU A 185 -8.25 7.36 14.75
CA LEU A 185 -9.14 8.51 14.87
C LEU A 185 -10.45 8.15 15.55
N LEU A 186 -11.11 7.10 15.05
CA LEU A 186 -12.47 6.71 15.44
C LEU A 186 -12.50 5.90 16.73
N GLY A 187 -11.48 5.08 16.99
CA GLY A 187 -11.36 4.21 18.16
C GLY A 187 -11.23 2.73 17.80
N ARG A 188 -10.44 2.00 18.59
CA ARG A 188 -10.24 0.54 18.46
C ARG A 188 -11.33 -0.26 19.16
N ASP A 189 -12.03 0.37 20.06
CA ASP A 189 -13.14 -0.15 20.87
C ASP A 189 -14.46 -0.20 20.12
N ARG A 190 -14.47 0.25 18.85
CA ARG A 190 -15.63 0.22 17.97
C ARG A 190 -15.66 -1.05 17.14
N LEU A 191 -16.85 -1.50 16.79
CA LEU A 191 -17.07 -2.60 15.87
C LEU A 191 -17.12 -2.07 14.42
N TYR A 192 -16.24 -2.59 13.57
CA TYR A 192 -16.14 -2.23 12.15
C TYR A 192 -16.84 -3.27 11.29
N GLY A 193 -17.92 -2.88 10.63
CA GLY A 193 -18.60 -3.70 9.63
C GLY A 193 -17.92 -3.57 8.28
N VAL A 194 -17.64 -4.69 7.62
CA VAL A 194 -17.08 -4.75 6.26
C VAL A 194 -17.94 -5.63 5.38
N GLU A 195 -18.01 -5.30 4.10
CA GLU A 195 -18.79 -6.06 3.11
C GLU A 195 -18.27 -7.49 2.96
N ASP A 196 -19.19 -8.46 2.81
CA ASP A 196 -18.89 -9.88 2.56
C ASP A 196 -19.86 -10.42 1.48
N PRO A 197 -19.38 -10.78 0.27
CA PRO A 197 -17.98 -10.74 -0.16
C PRO A 197 -17.40 -9.32 -0.16
N GLY A 198 -16.08 -9.21 -0.04
CA GLY A 198 -15.43 -7.91 -0.04
C GLY A 198 -13.91 -8.00 -0.21
N TYR A 199 -13.25 -6.85 -0.28
CA TYR A 199 -11.80 -6.81 -0.33
C TYR A 199 -11.19 -7.20 1.02
N GLY A 200 -10.87 -8.48 1.20
CA GLY A 200 -10.45 -9.05 2.49
C GLY A 200 -9.30 -8.33 3.20
N LYS A 201 -8.46 -7.61 2.45
CA LYS A 201 -7.37 -6.81 3.01
C LYS A 201 -7.85 -5.71 3.96
N ILE A 202 -9.07 -5.17 3.76
CA ILE A 202 -9.66 -4.15 4.64
C ILE A 202 -9.84 -4.74 6.05
N ALA A 203 -10.47 -5.92 6.14
CA ALA A 203 -10.68 -6.60 7.41
C ALA A 203 -9.35 -6.95 8.11
N HIS A 204 -8.36 -7.42 7.34
CA HIS A 204 -7.02 -7.70 7.88
C HIS A 204 -6.34 -6.46 8.46
N ILE A 205 -6.44 -5.30 7.78
CA ILE A 205 -5.85 -4.05 8.27
C ILE A 205 -6.52 -3.59 9.55
N TYR A 206 -7.84 -3.63 9.63
CA TYR A 206 -8.57 -3.24 10.84
C TYR A 206 -8.23 -4.14 12.02
N ARG A 207 -8.23 -5.47 11.83
CA ARG A 207 -7.81 -6.43 12.88
C ARG A 207 -6.36 -6.21 13.31
N ALA A 208 -5.45 -5.99 12.36
CA ALA A 208 -4.05 -5.69 12.67
C ALA A 208 -3.87 -4.36 13.42
N ALA A 209 -4.76 -3.38 13.20
CA ALA A 209 -4.81 -2.13 13.96
C ALA A 209 -5.45 -2.29 15.36
N GLY A 210 -5.95 -3.49 15.70
CA GLY A 210 -6.55 -3.81 17.00
C GLY A 210 -8.04 -3.52 17.11
N ALA A 211 -8.75 -3.37 15.99
CA ALA A 211 -10.20 -3.20 15.96
C ALA A 211 -10.93 -4.54 15.77
N GLU A 212 -12.12 -4.67 16.34
CA GLU A 212 -13.03 -5.76 16.05
C GLU A 212 -13.73 -5.55 14.70
N VAL A 213 -13.87 -6.65 13.93
CA VAL A 213 -14.46 -6.60 12.58
C VAL A 213 -15.55 -7.65 12.44
N THR A 214 -16.71 -7.22 11.95
CA THR A 214 -17.83 -8.10 11.58
C THR A 214 -18.06 -8.08 10.07
N ALA A 215 -18.42 -9.24 9.52
CA ALA A 215 -18.84 -9.40 8.13
C ALA A 215 -20.28 -8.96 7.96
N LEU A 216 -20.56 -8.21 6.92
CA LEU A 216 -21.91 -7.75 6.57
C LEU A 216 -22.28 -8.34 5.21
N PRO A 217 -23.27 -9.22 5.13
CA PRO A 217 -23.70 -9.83 3.89
C PRO A 217 -24.27 -8.79 2.93
N LEU A 218 -24.07 -9.04 1.64
CA LEU A 218 -24.68 -8.26 0.58
C LEU A 218 -25.96 -8.94 0.07
N ASP A 219 -26.88 -8.11 -0.41
CA ASP A 219 -27.98 -8.51 -1.27
C ASP A 219 -27.83 -7.84 -2.65
N GLU A 220 -28.86 -7.90 -3.49
CA GLU A 220 -28.86 -7.32 -4.84
C GLU A 220 -28.68 -5.79 -4.87
N ALA A 221 -28.85 -5.11 -3.75
CA ALA A 221 -28.70 -3.66 -3.60
C ALA A 221 -27.42 -3.23 -2.85
N GLY A 222 -26.56 -4.18 -2.46
CA GLY A 222 -25.34 -3.93 -1.69
C GLY A 222 -25.44 -4.38 -0.25
N VAL A 223 -24.70 -3.78 0.68
CA VAL A 223 -24.70 -4.21 2.07
C VAL A 223 -26.12 -4.21 2.66
N SER A 224 -26.49 -5.31 3.32
CA SER A 224 -27.79 -5.47 3.96
C SER A 224 -27.90 -4.56 5.18
N VAL A 225 -28.79 -3.56 5.14
CA VAL A 225 -29.03 -2.65 6.28
C VAL A 225 -29.68 -3.38 7.45
N GLU A 226 -30.44 -4.44 7.18
CA GLU A 226 -31.02 -5.29 8.25
C GLU A 226 -29.92 -6.04 9.00
N ALA A 227 -28.96 -6.64 8.28
CA ALA A 227 -27.81 -7.29 8.90
C ALA A 227 -26.93 -6.28 9.64
N LEU A 228 -26.71 -5.09 9.06
CA LEU A 228 -25.98 -3.99 9.68
C LEU A 228 -26.64 -3.55 11.01
N ARG A 229 -27.96 -3.44 11.06
CA ARG A 229 -28.68 -3.10 12.30
C ARG A 229 -28.56 -4.17 13.39
N ARG A 230 -28.46 -5.44 13.00
CA ARG A 230 -28.29 -6.57 13.92
C ARG A 230 -26.86 -6.77 14.41
N SER A 231 -25.89 -6.18 13.71
CA SER A 231 -24.46 -6.42 13.99
C SER A 231 -23.88 -5.55 15.10
N ASP A 232 -24.60 -4.55 15.60
CA ASP A 232 -24.12 -3.52 16.53
C ASP A 232 -22.89 -2.75 16.04
N ALA A 233 -22.60 -2.74 14.73
CA ALA A 233 -21.49 -2.01 14.16
C ALA A 233 -21.65 -0.49 14.32
N ASP A 234 -20.56 0.17 14.72
CA ASP A 234 -20.48 1.63 14.81
C ASP A 234 -19.94 2.27 13.53
N VAL A 235 -19.09 1.54 12.83
CA VAL A 235 -18.42 1.98 11.60
C VAL A 235 -18.71 0.96 10.52
N VAL A 236 -19.14 1.40 9.34
CA VAL A 236 -19.31 0.54 8.19
C VAL A 236 -18.44 0.98 7.03
N HIS A 237 -17.67 0.06 6.46
CA HIS A 237 -16.81 0.29 5.30
C HIS A 237 -17.46 -0.33 4.07
N ILE A 238 -17.76 0.49 3.06
CA ILE A 238 -18.50 0.09 1.86
C ILE A 238 -17.92 0.74 0.60
N SER A 239 -18.16 0.10 -0.55
CA SER A 239 -17.77 0.60 -1.88
C SER A 239 -19.01 0.80 -2.77
N PRO A 240 -19.83 1.82 -2.52
CA PRO A 240 -21.18 1.93 -3.10
C PRO A 240 -21.20 2.34 -4.57
N SER A 241 -20.13 2.91 -5.09
CA SER A 241 -20.04 3.38 -6.49
C SER A 241 -19.69 2.25 -7.47
N HIS A 242 -18.93 1.27 -7.00
CA HIS A 242 -18.54 0.07 -7.71
C HIS A 242 -17.96 -0.92 -6.72
N HIS A 243 -18.78 -1.87 -6.28
CA HIS A 243 -18.37 -2.81 -5.25
C HIS A 243 -17.33 -3.81 -5.76
N TYR A 244 -16.25 -4.01 -5.02
CA TYR A 244 -15.28 -5.06 -5.31
C TYR A 244 -15.49 -6.25 -4.36
N PRO A 245 -15.65 -7.48 -4.88
CA PRO A 245 -15.42 -7.92 -6.25
C PRO A 245 -16.67 -8.00 -7.14
N THR A 246 -17.88 -7.75 -6.63
CA THR A 246 -19.12 -8.09 -7.35
C THR A 246 -19.46 -7.15 -8.51
N GLY A 247 -18.84 -5.96 -8.62
CA GLY A 247 -19.18 -4.96 -9.62
C GLY A 247 -20.47 -4.17 -9.33
N LEU A 248 -21.19 -4.55 -8.29
CA LEU A 248 -22.49 -3.98 -7.96
C LEU A 248 -22.41 -2.47 -7.69
N VAL A 249 -23.38 -1.75 -8.25
CA VAL A 249 -23.57 -0.32 -8.02
C VAL A 249 -24.76 -0.12 -7.09
N MET A 250 -24.51 0.39 -5.89
CA MET A 250 -25.53 0.59 -4.86
C MET A 250 -26.59 1.61 -5.30
N PRO A 251 -27.88 1.24 -5.38
CA PRO A 251 -28.96 2.16 -5.76
C PRO A 251 -29.21 3.23 -4.70
N ILE A 252 -29.81 4.35 -5.13
CA ILE A 252 -30.04 5.51 -4.26
C ILE A 252 -30.89 5.18 -3.03
N ALA A 253 -31.87 4.27 -3.16
CA ALA A 253 -32.69 3.86 -2.02
C ALA A 253 -31.84 3.27 -0.89
N ARG A 254 -30.93 2.34 -1.21
CA ARG A 254 -30.01 1.73 -0.24
C ARG A 254 -29.05 2.76 0.36
N ARG A 255 -28.55 3.70 -0.44
CA ARG A 255 -27.71 4.80 0.07
C ARG A 255 -28.45 5.63 1.09
N GLN A 256 -29.73 5.94 0.86
CA GLN A 256 -30.57 6.67 1.81
C GLN A 256 -30.86 5.88 3.08
N GLU A 257 -31.03 4.54 2.98
CA GLU A 257 -31.21 3.68 4.14
C GLU A 257 -29.96 3.67 5.04
N LEU A 258 -28.78 3.59 4.44
CA LEU A 258 -27.51 3.67 5.16
C LEU A 258 -27.29 5.02 5.84
N LEU A 259 -27.60 6.11 5.15
CA LEU A 259 -27.53 7.45 5.76
C LEU A 259 -28.48 7.60 6.93
N ARG A 260 -29.74 7.07 6.84
CA ARG A 260 -30.65 7.06 7.98
C ARG A 260 -30.10 6.24 9.14
N TRP A 261 -29.55 5.05 8.88
CA TRP A 261 -28.89 4.24 9.89
C TRP A 261 -27.76 5.01 10.60
N ALA A 262 -26.93 5.73 9.84
CA ALA A 262 -25.86 6.51 10.43
C ALA A 262 -26.36 7.69 11.27
N GLN A 263 -27.46 8.35 10.83
CA GLN A 263 -28.07 9.50 11.53
C GLN A 263 -28.81 9.10 12.81
N GLU A 264 -29.23 7.85 12.98
CA GLU A 264 -29.90 7.38 14.21
C GLU A 264 -28.99 7.48 15.43
N VAL A 265 -27.66 7.35 15.27
CA VAL A 265 -26.68 7.44 16.35
C VAL A 265 -25.53 8.35 15.91
N PRO A 266 -25.29 9.49 16.56
CA PRO A 266 -24.27 10.47 16.16
C PRO A 266 -22.85 9.92 16.09
N ALA A 267 -22.56 8.84 16.84
CA ALA A 267 -21.25 8.20 16.86
C ALA A 267 -21.00 7.32 15.61
N ARG A 268 -22.03 6.90 14.87
CA ARG A 268 -21.88 6.06 13.69
C ARG A 268 -21.18 6.78 12.55
N VAL A 269 -20.38 6.02 11.78
CA VAL A 269 -19.61 6.54 10.64
C VAL A 269 -19.70 5.56 9.47
N ILE A 270 -19.93 6.11 8.28
CA ILE A 270 -19.79 5.37 7.02
C ILE A 270 -18.45 5.72 6.41
N LEU A 271 -17.66 4.71 6.06
CA LEU A 271 -16.42 4.84 5.26
C LEU A 271 -16.78 4.48 3.82
N GLU A 272 -16.87 5.49 2.95
CA GLU A 272 -17.16 5.32 1.53
C GLU A 272 -15.84 5.21 0.76
N ASP A 273 -15.49 4.00 0.31
CA ASP A 273 -14.31 3.74 -0.50
C ASP A 273 -14.65 3.79 -1.99
N ASP A 274 -14.16 4.82 -2.65
CA ASP A 274 -14.43 5.14 -4.05
C ASP A 274 -13.13 5.00 -4.86
N TYR A 275 -12.70 3.75 -5.10
CA TYR A 275 -11.36 3.42 -5.57
C TYR A 275 -11.19 3.50 -7.10
N ASP A 276 -12.27 3.38 -7.92
CA ASP A 276 -12.21 3.30 -9.39
C ASP A 276 -13.39 3.92 -10.13
N SER A 277 -14.21 4.70 -9.47
CA SER A 277 -15.42 5.33 -10.05
C SER A 277 -15.14 6.28 -11.24
N GLU A 278 -13.89 6.69 -11.41
CA GLU A 278 -13.43 7.42 -12.59
C GLU A 278 -13.59 6.59 -13.89
N PHE A 279 -13.62 5.26 -13.79
CA PHE A 279 -13.72 4.32 -14.92
C PHE A 279 -15.15 3.83 -15.18
N ARG A 280 -16.14 4.70 -15.00
CA ARG A 280 -17.50 4.42 -15.46
C ARG A 280 -17.60 4.66 -16.96
N PHE A 281 -18.06 3.65 -17.72
CA PHE A 281 -18.11 3.69 -19.18
C PHE A 281 -19.50 4.07 -19.73
N VAL A 282 -20.54 3.88 -18.92
CA VAL A 282 -21.94 4.15 -19.27
C VAL A 282 -22.53 5.16 -18.28
N GLY A 283 -23.20 6.18 -18.79
CA GLY A 283 -23.90 7.18 -17.98
C GLY A 283 -22.98 8.24 -17.36
N ARG A 284 -23.54 9.01 -16.43
CA ARG A 284 -22.83 10.05 -15.66
C ARG A 284 -22.25 9.46 -14.37
N PRO A 285 -21.23 10.11 -13.77
CA PRO A 285 -20.76 9.74 -12.44
C PRO A 285 -21.93 9.72 -11.44
N ILE A 286 -21.96 8.69 -10.59
CA ILE A 286 -22.99 8.55 -9.55
C ILE A 286 -22.60 9.48 -8.39
N PRO A 287 -23.57 10.22 -7.81
CA PRO A 287 -23.32 11.02 -6.60
C PRO A 287 -22.78 10.14 -5.47
N THR A 288 -21.77 10.62 -4.74
CA THR A 288 -21.22 9.93 -3.58
C THR A 288 -22.16 9.98 -2.39
N LEU A 289 -22.07 9.02 -1.47
CA LEU A 289 -22.77 9.09 -0.18
C LEU A 289 -22.37 10.38 0.56
N PHE A 290 -21.09 10.73 0.54
CA PHE A 290 -20.59 11.96 1.13
C PHE A 290 -21.31 13.22 0.60
N SER A 291 -21.55 13.29 -0.73
CA SER A 291 -22.26 14.43 -1.33
C SER A 291 -23.73 14.50 -0.97
N ILE A 292 -24.37 13.34 -0.77
CA ILE A 292 -25.80 13.23 -0.39
C ILE A 292 -26.01 13.52 1.09
N ASP A 293 -25.06 13.11 1.94
CA ASP A 293 -25.09 13.30 3.40
C ASP A 293 -24.83 14.75 3.84
N GLY A 294 -24.31 15.58 2.96
CA GLY A 294 -23.85 16.92 3.32
C GLY A 294 -22.55 16.94 4.15
N GLY A 295 -21.90 15.76 4.32
CA GLY A 295 -20.58 15.62 4.92
C GLY A 295 -20.53 15.54 6.43
N GLU A 296 -21.59 15.04 7.09
CA GLU A 296 -21.62 14.93 8.55
C GLU A 296 -21.32 13.51 9.10
N GLN A 297 -21.73 12.44 8.41
CA GLN A 297 -21.57 11.04 8.86
C GLN A 297 -20.63 10.22 8.00
N VAL A 298 -20.32 10.68 6.79
CA VAL A 298 -19.54 9.93 5.82
C VAL A 298 -18.10 10.42 5.77
N VAL A 299 -17.14 9.50 5.84
CA VAL A 299 -15.75 9.71 5.45
C VAL A 299 -15.59 9.19 4.03
N TYR A 300 -15.20 10.03 3.09
CA TYR A 300 -14.95 9.63 1.71
C TYR A 300 -13.48 9.30 1.52
N LEU A 301 -13.19 8.19 0.85
CA LEU A 301 -11.83 7.75 0.51
C LEU A 301 -11.68 7.60 -1.00
N ASN A 302 -10.52 7.96 -1.52
CA ASN A 302 -10.18 7.75 -2.93
C ASN A 302 -8.66 7.60 -3.10
N THR A 303 -8.25 7.05 -4.25
CA THR A 303 -6.84 6.75 -4.53
C THR A 303 -6.43 7.10 -5.95
N PHE A 304 -5.26 7.71 -6.11
CA PHE A 304 -4.62 7.88 -7.42
C PHE A 304 -3.89 6.63 -7.91
N SER A 305 -3.77 5.60 -7.05
CA SER A 305 -3.07 4.35 -7.39
C SER A 305 -3.75 3.56 -8.51
N LYS A 306 -5.07 3.70 -8.69
CA LYS A 306 -5.82 3.04 -9.76
C LYS A 306 -5.91 3.86 -11.03
N THR A 307 -5.80 5.19 -10.91
CA THR A 307 -5.98 6.13 -12.02
C THR A 307 -4.66 6.58 -12.64
N ILE A 308 -3.54 6.56 -11.88
CA ILE A 308 -2.22 6.98 -12.38
C ILE A 308 -1.25 5.80 -12.39
N ALA A 309 -0.88 5.26 -11.25
CA ALA A 309 -0.05 4.05 -11.10
C ALA A 309 -0.10 3.52 -9.66
N PRO A 310 -0.07 2.19 -9.44
CA PRO A 310 -0.02 1.60 -8.10
C PRO A 310 1.20 2.06 -7.28
N SER A 311 2.33 2.30 -7.94
CA SER A 311 3.59 2.73 -7.31
C SER A 311 3.59 4.17 -6.81
N ILE A 312 2.68 5.04 -7.28
CA ILE A 312 2.61 6.44 -6.83
C ILE A 312 2.20 6.57 -5.37
N ARG A 313 1.47 5.57 -4.86
CA ARG A 313 1.08 5.45 -3.45
C ARG A 313 0.47 6.73 -2.87
N ILE A 314 -0.35 7.45 -3.63
CA ILE A 314 -1.06 8.63 -3.13
C ILE A 314 -2.55 8.32 -3.08
N SER A 315 -3.11 8.41 -1.88
CA SER A 315 -4.55 8.33 -1.61
C SER A 315 -4.95 9.48 -0.72
N PHE A 316 -6.22 9.75 -0.63
CA PHE A 316 -6.73 10.78 0.28
C PHE A 316 -8.06 10.36 0.88
N MET A 317 -8.37 10.95 2.05
CA MET A 317 -9.70 10.91 2.63
C MET A 317 -10.23 12.30 2.86
N VAL A 318 -11.54 12.45 2.78
CA VAL A 318 -12.26 13.67 3.12
C VAL A 318 -13.00 13.42 4.43
N LEU A 319 -12.60 14.11 5.47
CA LEU A 319 -13.23 14.01 6.78
C LEU A 319 -14.48 14.90 6.89
N PRO A 320 -15.55 14.42 7.52
CA PRO A 320 -16.64 15.28 7.95
C PRO A 320 -16.13 16.35 8.93
N ARG A 321 -16.77 17.52 8.93
CA ARG A 321 -16.29 18.68 9.71
C ARG A 321 -16.14 18.37 11.20
N ARG A 322 -17.05 17.56 11.75
CA ARG A 322 -17.04 17.15 13.16
C ARG A 322 -15.77 16.39 13.58
N LEU A 323 -15.12 15.67 12.66
CA LEU A 323 -13.91 14.89 12.96
C LEU A 323 -12.59 15.69 12.82
N LEU A 324 -12.63 16.94 12.34
CA LEU A 324 -11.40 17.72 12.10
C LEU A 324 -10.67 18.11 13.38
N ALA A 325 -11.41 18.41 14.45
CA ALA A 325 -10.83 18.73 15.74
C ALA A 325 -10.13 17.51 16.34
N ASP A 326 -10.82 16.37 16.34
CA ASP A 326 -10.30 15.09 16.82
C ASP A 326 -9.06 14.66 16.03
N PHE A 327 -9.07 14.80 14.71
CA PHE A 327 -7.90 14.50 13.88
C PHE A 327 -6.69 15.34 14.32
N ARG A 328 -6.86 16.64 14.51
CA ARG A 328 -5.75 17.51 14.96
C ARG A 328 -5.24 17.11 16.33
N GLN A 329 -6.14 16.81 17.25
CA GLN A 329 -5.80 16.46 18.63
C GLN A 329 -5.10 15.10 18.70
N LYS A 330 -5.67 14.07 18.03
CA LYS A 330 -5.19 12.68 18.14
C LYS A 330 -4.03 12.37 17.19
N LEU A 331 -4.01 12.98 15.99
CA LEU A 331 -3.10 12.60 14.91
C LEU A 331 -2.26 13.78 14.37
N GLY A 332 -2.42 14.97 14.93
CA GLY A 332 -1.73 16.17 14.47
C GLY A 332 -0.21 16.19 14.70
N PHE A 333 0.33 15.23 15.42
CA PHE A 333 1.77 15.07 15.66
C PHE A 333 2.50 14.26 14.57
N TYR A 334 1.76 13.56 13.68
CA TYR A 334 2.35 12.84 12.57
C TYR A 334 2.86 13.79 11.48
N ALA A 335 3.85 13.36 10.72
CA ALA A 335 4.12 13.93 9.41
C ALA A 335 3.32 13.17 8.35
N CYS A 336 2.98 13.82 7.24
CA CYS A 336 2.37 13.13 6.10
C CYS A 336 3.32 12.08 5.55
N THR A 337 2.79 10.91 5.23
CA THR A 337 3.56 9.76 4.75
C THR A 337 3.94 9.83 3.28
N VAL A 338 3.40 10.79 2.52
CA VAL A 338 3.71 11.00 1.10
C VAL A 338 4.83 12.02 0.96
N SER A 339 5.77 11.75 0.06
CA SER A 339 6.88 12.65 -0.27
C SER A 339 6.38 14.03 -0.74
N ALA A 340 7.01 15.11 -0.28
CA ALA A 340 6.71 16.47 -0.73
C ALA A 340 6.89 16.62 -2.24
N PHE A 341 7.92 15.98 -2.83
CA PHE A 341 8.17 15.99 -4.27
C PHE A 341 6.96 15.50 -5.06
N GLU A 342 6.40 14.37 -4.66
CA GLU A 342 5.24 13.78 -5.32
C GLU A 342 3.97 14.56 -5.05
N GLN A 343 3.77 15.06 -3.83
CA GLN A 343 2.60 15.86 -3.51
C GLN A 343 2.51 17.13 -4.35
N TYR A 344 3.58 17.89 -4.49
CA TYR A 344 3.60 19.11 -5.29
C TYR A 344 3.51 18.80 -6.79
N THR A 345 4.14 17.70 -7.27
CA THR A 345 4.01 17.26 -8.66
C THR A 345 2.56 16.91 -9.00
N LEU A 346 1.90 16.14 -8.12
CA LEU A 346 0.50 15.78 -8.31
C LEU A 346 -0.42 17.01 -8.23
N ALA A 347 -0.12 17.96 -7.35
CA ALA A 347 -0.86 19.23 -7.28
C ALA A 347 -0.83 19.97 -8.62
N GLN A 348 0.34 20.08 -9.25
CA GLN A 348 0.48 20.68 -10.58
C GLN A 348 -0.22 19.85 -11.68
N PHE A 349 -0.17 18.53 -11.56
CA PHE A 349 -0.82 17.62 -12.51
C PHE A 349 -2.35 17.78 -12.50
N LEU A 350 -2.94 17.92 -11.31
CA LEU A 350 -4.36 18.24 -11.14
C LEU A 350 -4.68 19.66 -11.60
N ALA A 351 -4.01 20.68 -11.07
CA ALA A 351 -4.30 22.08 -11.35
C ALA A 351 -4.11 22.46 -12.81
N GLY A 352 -3.18 21.79 -13.52
CA GLY A 352 -2.93 22.01 -14.94
C GLY A 352 -3.90 21.27 -15.89
N GLY A 353 -4.89 20.54 -15.37
CA GLY A 353 -5.86 19.77 -16.19
C GLY A 353 -5.23 18.55 -16.89
N TRP A 354 -4.02 18.13 -16.46
CA TRP A 354 -3.35 16.97 -17.04
C TRP A 354 -3.98 15.66 -16.57
N TYR A 355 -4.51 15.65 -15.35
CA TYR A 355 -5.19 14.50 -14.78
C TYR A 355 -6.47 14.18 -15.57
N GLU A 356 -7.30 15.15 -15.88
CA GLU A 356 -8.53 14.97 -16.63
C GLU A 356 -8.25 14.48 -18.07
N LYS A 357 -7.21 15.03 -18.70
CA LYS A 357 -6.75 14.56 -20.01
C LYS A 357 -6.29 13.12 -19.96
N HIS A 358 -5.54 12.77 -18.92
CA HIS A 358 -5.10 11.41 -18.66
C HIS A 358 -6.29 10.47 -18.45
N LEU A 359 -7.23 10.81 -17.55
CA LEU A 359 -8.45 10.01 -17.31
C LEU A 359 -9.28 9.79 -18.58
N SER A 360 -9.44 10.83 -19.40
CA SER A 360 -10.19 10.73 -20.66
C SER A 360 -9.55 9.74 -21.63
N ARG A 361 -8.20 9.75 -21.72
CA ARG A 361 -7.43 8.79 -22.52
C ARG A 361 -7.59 7.38 -21.96
N MET A 362 -7.44 7.20 -20.64
CA MET A 362 -7.53 5.91 -19.96
C MET A 362 -8.92 5.29 -20.06
N ARG A 363 -9.99 6.08 -19.91
CA ARG A 363 -11.37 5.60 -20.12
C ARG A 363 -11.58 5.02 -21.52
N LYS A 364 -11.08 5.71 -22.55
CA LYS A 364 -11.17 5.22 -23.92
C LYS A 364 -10.36 3.93 -24.10
N HIS A 365 -9.13 3.92 -23.60
CA HIS A 365 -8.23 2.77 -23.68
C HIS A 365 -8.82 1.54 -22.97
N TYR A 366 -9.25 1.69 -21.72
CA TYR A 366 -9.80 0.58 -20.93
C TYR A 366 -11.15 0.09 -21.45
N ARG A 367 -12.00 0.99 -21.99
CA ARG A 367 -13.21 0.55 -22.69
C ARG A 367 -12.87 -0.35 -23.87
N GLN A 368 -11.94 0.06 -24.73
CA GLN A 368 -11.53 -0.72 -25.91
C GLN A 368 -10.92 -2.07 -25.48
N LYS A 369 -10.11 -2.07 -24.44
CA LYS A 369 -9.47 -3.28 -23.90
C LYS A 369 -10.51 -4.24 -23.32
N ARG A 370 -11.45 -3.74 -22.50
CA ARG A 370 -12.59 -4.50 -22.00
C ARG A 370 -13.37 -5.17 -23.13
N ASP A 371 -13.77 -4.36 -24.13
CA ASP A 371 -14.56 -4.84 -25.27
C ASP A 371 -13.81 -5.92 -26.04
N ALA A 372 -12.48 -5.77 -26.20
CA ALA A 372 -11.64 -6.77 -26.85
C ALA A 372 -11.55 -8.08 -26.03
N VAL A 373 -11.42 -7.98 -24.69
CA VAL A 373 -11.39 -9.16 -23.81
C VAL A 373 -12.72 -9.90 -23.87
N ILE A 374 -13.84 -9.18 -23.76
CA ILE A 374 -15.19 -9.77 -23.87
C ILE A 374 -15.40 -10.46 -25.22
N ALA A 375 -15.01 -9.78 -26.30
CA ALA A 375 -15.09 -10.36 -27.64
C ALA A 375 -14.22 -11.62 -27.81
N ALA A 376 -13.04 -11.65 -27.19
CA ALA A 376 -12.18 -12.83 -27.20
C ALA A 376 -12.80 -14.02 -26.44
N VAL A 377 -13.42 -13.78 -25.30
CA VAL A 377 -14.14 -14.81 -24.53
C VAL A 377 -15.26 -15.42 -25.39
N TYR A 378 -16.12 -14.58 -26.00
CA TYR A 378 -17.24 -15.07 -26.83
C TYR A 378 -16.81 -15.67 -28.18
N LYS A 379 -15.56 -15.44 -28.60
CA LYS A 379 -14.99 -16.10 -29.81
C LYS A 379 -14.21 -17.39 -29.46
N SER A 380 -13.95 -17.64 -28.20
CA SER A 380 -13.20 -18.79 -27.70
C SER A 380 -14.09 -20.05 -27.59
N PRO A 381 -13.50 -21.24 -27.43
CA PRO A 381 -14.25 -22.45 -27.13
C PRO A 381 -15.03 -22.41 -25.79
N LEU A 382 -14.77 -21.42 -24.91
CA LEU A 382 -15.53 -21.18 -23.69
C LEU A 382 -16.88 -20.51 -23.93
N ALA A 383 -17.14 -19.94 -25.10
CA ALA A 383 -18.35 -19.16 -25.40
C ALA A 383 -19.69 -19.84 -25.01
N PRO A 384 -19.88 -21.17 -25.22
CA PRO A 384 -21.11 -21.84 -24.83
C PRO A 384 -21.35 -21.91 -23.33
N TYR A 385 -20.30 -21.76 -22.52
CA TYR A 385 -20.31 -21.88 -21.08
C TYR A 385 -20.20 -20.53 -20.37
N ALA A 386 -19.92 -19.46 -21.11
CA ALA A 386 -19.56 -18.15 -20.56
C ALA A 386 -20.76 -17.22 -20.45
N ALA A 387 -20.95 -16.64 -19.26
CA ALA A 387 -21.84 -15.51 -19.02
C ALA A 387 -21.07 -14.38 -18.35
N ILE A 388 -21.05 -13.20 -18.98
CA ILE A 388 -20.38 -11.99 -18.48
C ILE A 388 -21.40 -11.04 -17.88
N THR A 389 -21.09 -10.50 -16.69
CA THR A 389 -21.92 -9.50 -16.00
C THR A 389 -21.02 -8.41 -15.40
N GLU A 390 -21.64 -7.27 -15.04
CA GLU A 390 -21.00 -6.12 -14.37
C GLU A 390 -19.85 -5.47 -15.18
N GLU A 391 -19.98 -5.48 -16.50
CA GLU A 391 -18.96 -4.93 -17.40
C GLU A 391 -19.04 -3.41 -17.62
N ASP A 392 -20.09 -2.73 -17.15
CA ASP A 392 -20.37 -1.32 -17.48
C ASP A 392 -19.56 -0.30 -16.70
N ALA A 393 -18.88 -0.72 -15.64
CA ALA A 393 -18.09 0.15 -14.78
C ALA A 393 -16.84 -0.55 -14.26
N GLY A 394 -15.87 0.24 -13.78
CA GLY A 394 -14.67 -0.23 -13.10
C GLY A 394 -13.64 -0.91 -13.98
N LEU A 395 -12.71 -1.60 -13.32
CA LEU A 395 -11.52 -2.20 -13.95
C LEU A 395 -11.58 -3.74 -13.97
N HIS A 396 -12.73 -4.32 -13.64
CA HIS A 396 -12.99 -5.76 -13.69
C HIS A 396 -14.45 -6.02 -14.11
N PHE A 397 -14.73 -7.25 -14.46
CA PHE A 397 -16.08 -7.78 -14.66
C PHE A 397 -16.15 -9.22 -14.13
N LEU A 398 -17.36 -9.76 -14.00
CA LEU A 398 -17.56 -11.15 -13.61
C LEU A 398 -17.75 -12.03 -14.84
N LEU A 399 -17.04 -13.16 -14.85
CA LEU A 399 -17.18 -14.20 -15.86
C LEU A 399 -17.63 -15.51 -15.17
N ARG A 400 -18.89 -15.88 -15.36
CA ARG A 400 -19.38 -17.18 -14.94
C ARG A 400 -19.10 -18.20 -16.04
N LEU A 401 -18.62 -19.39 -15.63
CA LEU A 401 -18.28 -20.49 -16.51
C LEU A 401 -19.10 -21.73 -16.10
N ASP A 402 -20.25 -21.93 -16.73
CA ASP A 402 -21.14 -23.06 -16.43
C ASP A 402 -20.46 -24.40 -16.77
N GLY A 403 -20.64 -25.42 -15.93
CA GLY A 403 -20.03 -26.75 -16.10
C GLY A 403 -18.54 -26.80 -15.81
N ALA A 404 -17.93 -25.74 -15.25
CA ALA A 404 -16.55 -25.77 -14.79
C ALA A 404 -16.36 -26.76 -13.62
N PRO A 405 -15.15 -27.30 -13.42
CA PRO A 405 -14.80 -27.98 -12.18
C PRO A 405 -14.87 -27.02 -10.99
N SER A 406 -14.80 -27.55 -9.77
CA SER A 406 -14.80 -26.69 -8.57
C SER A 406 -13.76 -25.57 -8.66
N ASP A 407 -14.01 -24.45 -8.00
CA ASP A 407 -13.12 -23.27 -8.02
C ASP A 407 -11.67 -23.61 -7.66
N GLU A 408 -11.47 -24.50 -6.67
CA GLU A 408 -10.14 -24.97 -6.28
C GLU A 408 -9.46 -25.75 -7.40
N THR A 409 -10.18 -26.67 -8.05
CA THR A 409 -9.66 -27.45 -9.16
C THR A 409 -9.36 -26.56 -10.35
N LEU A 410 -10.28 -25.68 -10.73
CA LEU A 410 -10.11 -24.74 -11.84
C LEU A 410 -8.87 -23.85 -11.63
N ARG A 411 -8.68 -23.33 -10.42
CA ARG A 411 -7.51 -22.51 -10.09
C ARG A 411 -6.22 -23.31 -10.23
N ARG A 412 -6.12 -24.47 -9.60
CA ARG A 412 -4.93 -25.32 -9.64
C ARG A 412 -4.54 -25.72 -11.06
N GLU A 413 -5.51 -26.14 -11.87
CA GLU A 413 -5.29 -26.54 -13.25
C GLU A 413 -4.89 -25.35 -14.15
N ALA A 414 -5.48 -24.18 -13.92
CA ALA A 414 -5.08 -22.95 -14.61
C ALA A 414 -3.65 -22.52 -14.26
N GLU A 415 -3.26 -22.59 -12.99
CA GLU A 415 -1.90 -22.30 -12.52
C GLU A 415 -0.87 -23.22 -13.18
N GLN A 416 -1.15 -24.53 -13.31
CA GLN A 416 -0.28 -25.47 -14.01
C GLN A 416 -0.08 -25.10 -15.49
N ARG A 417 -1.07 -24.42 -16.09
CA ARG A 417 -1.01 -23.92 -17.47
C ARG A 417 -0.46 -22.50 -17.58
N GLY A 418 0.03 -21.96 -16.45
CA GLY A 418 0.60 -20.60 -16.36
C GLY A 418 -0.44 -19.49 -16.37
N ILE A 419 -1.70 -19.77 -16.03
CA ILE A 419 -2.78 -18.78 -15.99
C ILE A 419 -3.18 -18.53 -14.54
N ARG A 420 -3.15 -17.25 -14.12
CA ARG A 420 -3.59 -16.83 -12.80
C ARG A 420 -5.05 -16.39 -12.83
N LEU A 421 -5.87 -17.01 -12.00
CA LEU A 421 -7.30 -16.69 -11.84
C LEU A 421 -7.57 -16.11 -10.46
N ALA A 422 -8.61 -15.28 -10.37
CA ALA A 422 -9.25 -14.88 -9.11
C ALA A 422 -10.70 -15.37 -9.16
N MET A 423 -11.08 -16.17 -8.19
CA MET A 423 -12.46 -16.67 -8.08
C MET A 423 -13.25 -15.75 -7.15
N LEU A 424 -14.55 -15.59 -7.42
CA LEU A 424 -15.42 -14.80 -6.55
C LEU A 424 -15.46 -15.36 -5.12
N SER A 425 -15.36 -16.68 -4.98
CA SER A 425 -15.27 -17.38 -3.70
C SER A 425 -14.07 -16.98 -2.84
N ASP A 426 -12.97 -16.47 -3.42
CA ASP A 426 -11.79 -16.00 -2.68
C ASP A 426 -12.06 -14.75 -1.83
N TYR A 427 -13.16 -14.06 -2.09
CA TYR A 427 -13.55 -12.82 -1.45
C TYR A 427 -14.60 -12.98 -0.37
N TYR A 428 -15.13 -14.20 -0.18
CA TYR A 428 -16.04 -14.55 0.90
C TYR A 428 -15.27 -14.96 2.15
N GLN A 429 -15.75 -14.57 3.32
CA GLN A 429 -15.18 -15.06 4.60
C GLN A 429 -15.44 -16.57 4.79
N CYS A 430 -16.58 -17.06 4.27
CA CYS A 430 -16.90 -18.48 4.19
C CYS A 430 -17.01 -18.90 2.72
N PRO A 431 -15.93 -19.37 2.08
CA PRO A 431 -15.90 -19.69 0.64
C PRO A 431 -16.92 -20.75 0.21
N GLN A 432 -17.36 -21.62 1.12
CA GLN A 432 -18.41 -22.62 0.85
C GLN A 432 -19.79 -22.01 0.58
N ASP A 433 -20.03 -20.79 1.04
CA ASP A 433 -21.32 -20.09 0.84
C ASP A 433 -21.30 -19.25 -0.44
N ALA A 434 -20.15 -19.20 -1.12
CA ALA A 434 -19.95 -18.40 -2.32
C ALA A 434 -20.56 -19.07 -3.58
N PRO A 435 -21.05 -18.27 -4.54
CA PRO A 435 -21.32 -18.77 -5.89
C PRO A 435 -20.04 -19.36 -6.50
N GLN A 436 -20.12 -20.61 -6.99
CA GLN A 436 -19.01 -21.30 -7.65
C GLN A 436 -18.96 -20.93 -9.12
N HIS A 437 -17.79 -21.16 -9.74
CA HIS A 437 -17.56 -20.99 -11.18
C HIS A 437 -17.63 -19.53 -11.67
N VAL A 438 -17.41 -18.57 -10.77
CA VAL A 438 -17.40 -17.14 -11.11
C VAL A 438 -15.99 -16.56 -10.95
N LEU A 439 -15.43 -16.08 -12.03
CA LEU A 439 -14.13 -15.42 -12.06
C LEU A 439 -14.30 -13.91 -11.94
N VAL A 440 -13.41 -13.28 -11.19
CA VAL A 440 -13.23 -11.82 -11.16
C VAL A 440 -12.13 -11.47 -12.15
N VAL A 441 -12.52 -11.04 -13.36
CA VAL A 441 -11.58 -10.78 -14.45
C VAL A 441 -11.10 -9.34 -14.40
N ASN A 442 -9.88 -9.13 -13.94
CA ASN A 442 -9.20 -7.83 -13.95
C ASN A 442 -8.52 -7.64 -15.31
N TYR A 443 -9.09 -6.79 -16.17
CA TYR A 443 -8.71 -6.75 -17.59
C TYR A 443 -7.62 -5.73 -17.94
N THR A 444 -7.25 -4.82 -17.04
CA THR A 444 -6.31 -3.73 -17.36
C THR A 444 -4.91 -4.20 -17.73
N GLY A 445 -4.43 -5.27 -17.08
CA GLY A 445 -3.11 -5.86 -17.31
C GLY A 445 -3.06 -6.97 -18.36
N ILE A 446 -4.22 -7.36 -18.93
CA ILE A 446 -4.28 -8.48 -19.87
C ILE A 446 -3.50 -8.17 -21.16
N ASP A 447 -2.63 -9.09 -21.54
CA ASP A 447 -1.97 -9.12 -22.83
C ASP A 447 -2.96 -9.74 -23.87
N LEU A 448 -3.48 -8.90 -24.78
CA LEU A 448 -4.48 -9.30 -25.75
C LEU A 448 -3.94 -10.31 -26.79
N ASP A 449 -2.63 -10.32 -27.04
CA ASP A 449 -2.01 -11.25 -28.00
C ASP A 449 -1.94 -12.67 -27.40
N ARG A 450 -1.78 -12.79 -26.10
CA ARG A 450 -1.75 -14.08 -25.37
C ARG A 450 -3.14 -14.59 -24.99
N LEU A 451 -4.13 -13.72 -24.92
CA LEU A 451 -5.45 -14.04 -24.41
C LEU A 451 -6.13 -15.19 -25.18
N PRO A 452 -6.15 -15.26 -26.53
CA PRO A 452 -6.79 -16.37 -27.24
C PRO A 452 -6.20 -17.73 -26.85
N ALA A 453 -4.86 -17.84 -26.82
CA ALA A 453 -4.17 -19.08 -26.43
C ALA A 453 -4.43 -19.46 -24.95
N ALA A 454 -4.58 -18.49 -24.05
CA ALA A 454 -4.94 -18.76 -22.68
C ALA A 454 -6.37 -19.29 -22.54
N LEU A 455 -7.33 -18.71 -23.26
CA LEU A 455 -8.72 -19.18 -23.29
C LEU A 455 -8.85 -20.59 -23.87
N GLU A 456 -8.04 -20.95 -24.89
CA GLU A 456 -7.97 -22.32 -25.41
C GLU A 456 -7.44 -23.30 -24.35
N ARG A 457 -6.39 -22.92 -23.61
CA ARG A 457 -5.84 -23.74 -22.51
C ARG A 457 -6.85 -23.95 -21.38
N LEU A 458 -7.64 -22.92 -21.05
CA LEU A 458 -8.71 -23.04 -20.07
C LEU A 458 -9.83 -23.95 -20.59
N ALA A 459 -10.26 -23.80 -21.84
CA ALA A 459 -11.31 -24.60 -22.44
C ALA A 459 -10.99 -26.09 -22.52
N ALA A 460 -9.70 -26.46 -22.57
CA ALA A 460 -9.28 -27.88 -22.55
C ALA A 460 -9.73 -28.57 -21.26
N LEU A 461 -9.92 -27.85 -20.15
CA LEU A 461 -10.39 -28.40 -18.87
C LEU A 461 -11.83 -28.96 -18.96
N TRP A 462 -12.69 -28.44 -19.84
CA TRP A 462 -14.04 -28.97 -20.09
C TRP A 462 -14.02 -30.26 -20.85
N LYS A 463 -13.08 -30.42 -21.82
CA LYS A 463 -12.95 -31.63 -22.62
C LYS A 463 -12.41 -32.81 -21.84
N GLU A 464 -11.59 -32.55 -20.83
CA GLU A 464 -11.04 -33.59 -19.94
C GLU A 464 -12.08 -34.15 -18.97
N ASN A 465 -13.08 -33.34 -18.60
CA ASN A 465 -14.17 -33.75 -17.68
C ASN A 465 -15.34 -34.46 -18.36
N ASP A 466 -15.55 -34.32 -19.68
CA ASP A 466 -16.59 -35.03 -20.43
C ASP A 466 -16.23 -36.52 -20.67
N HIS A 467 -15.06 -36.97 -20.23
CA HIS A 467 -14.57 -38.34 -20.37
C HIS A 467 -14.49 -39.12 -19.04
N VAL A 468 -15.01 -38.57 -17.95
CA VAL A 468 -15.15 -39.21 -16.64
C VAL A 468 -16.64 -39.35 -16.31
#